data_5c97e44d235558ced14959ad29bdc1ad
#
_entry.id   5c97e44d235558ced14959ad29bdc1ad
#
_cell.length_a   1.000
_cell.length_b   1.000
_cell.length_c   1.000
_cell.angle_alpha   90.00
_cell.angle_beta   90.00
_cell.angle_gamma   90.00
#
_symmetry.space_group_name_H-M   'P 1'
#
loop_
_entity.id
_entity.type
_entity.pdbx_description
1 polymer ?
#
loop_
_entity_poly.entity_id
_entity_poly.type
_entity_poly.pdbx_seq_one_letter_code
_entity_poly.pdbx_strand_id
1 'polypeptide(L)'
;MLKPVLLVSALLLSLTPALPPIAPADAPAYTANGNLVAPTNYREWIYLTSGVDMSYTATGEADHHMFDNVFVNPESYRTFLATGTWPDKTTFILEIRGAESPISINKRGHTQSTEIMGQEIHVKDNGKWSFYDLPSGAKEAKLIPPPATCYTCHEQHAAVDTTFVQFYPTLLPIAKSKNTLSPAFLKEIAEPAKDAVAK
;
A
#
# COMPACT_ATOMS: atom_id res chain seq x y z
N MET A 1 -26.59 45.14 -62.86
CA MET A 1 -26.97 44.90 -61.46
C MET A 1 -26.64 43.43 -61.12
N LEU A 2 -25.42 43.20 -60.52
CA LEU A 2 -25.02 41.87 -60.07
C LEU A 2 -25.49 41.71 -58.60
N LYS A 3 -26.23 40.64 -58.30
CA LYS A 3 -26.62 40.27 -56.94
C LYS A 3 -25.50 39.42 -56.31
N PRO A 4 -25.09 39.70 -55.06
CA PRO A 4 -24.11 38.87 -54.37
C PRO A 4 -24.77 37.56 -53.86
N VAL A 5 -24.13 36.45 -54.12
CA VAL A 5 -24.48 35.12 -53.58
C VAL A 5 -23.69 34.95 -52.27
N LEU A 6 -24.42 34.91 -51.16
CA LEU A 6 -23.85 34.58 -49.84
C LEU A 6 -23.69 33.05 -49.73
N LEU A 7 -22.48 32.59 -49.69
CA LEU A 7 -22.15 31.20 -49.33
C LEU A 7 -22.14 31.08 -47.80
N VAL A 8 -23.11 30.35 -47.27
CA VAL A 8 -23.16 29.97 -45.85
C VAL A 8 -22.40 28.65 -45.70
N SER A 9 -21.16 28.72 -45.16
CA SER A 9 -20.40 27.54 -44.81
C SER A 9 -20.89 26.99 -43.47
N ALA A 10 -21.58 25.85 -43.49
CA ALA A 10 -21.98 25.12 -42.29
C ALA A 10 -20.77 24.37 -41.74
N LEU A 11 -20.25 24.81 -40.55
CA LEU A 11 -19.20 24.13 -39.80
C LEU A 11 -19.82 22.95 -39.03
N LEU A 12 -19.66 21.73 -39.53
CA LEU A 12 -20.04 20.51 -38.83
C LEU A 12 -19.05 20.23 -37.70
N LEU A 13 -19.40 20.59 -36.47
CA LEU A 13 -18.69 20.14 -35.28
C LEU A 13 -18.97 18.63 -35.09
N SER A 14 -17.99 17.78 -35.39
CA SER A 14 -18.03 16.38 -35.04
C SER A 14 -17.78 16.19 -33.53
N LEU A 15 -18.83 15.91 -32.77
CA LEU A 15 -18.69 15.41 -31.39
C LEU A 15 -18.15 13.99 -31.45
N THR A 16 -16.84 13.81 -31.23
CA THR A 16 -16.28 12.49 -30.93
C THR A 16 -16.65 12.13 -29.49
N PRO A 17 -17.35 10.99 -29.24
CA PRO A 17 -17.60 10.56 -27.89
C PRO A 17 -16.25 10.29 -27.19
N ALA A 18 -16.01 10.93 -26.05
CA ALA A 18 -14.85 10.64 -25.21
C ALA A 18 -14.98 9.20 -24.73
N LEU A 19 -13.99 8.36 -25.02
CA LEU A 19 -13.90 7.02 -24.42
C LEU A 19 -13.82 7.17 -22.90
N PRO A 20 -14.52 6.31 -22.14
CA PRO A 20 -14.40 6.33 -20.69
C PRO A 20 -12.92 6.09 -20.31
N PRO A 21 -12.42 6.73 -19.24
CA PRO A 21 -11.06 6.49 -18.77
C PRO A 21 -10.90 5.00 -18.45
N ILE A 22 -9.89 4.38 -19.04
CA ILE A 22 -9.50 3.00 -18.71
C ILE A 22 -9.04 3.03 -17.24
N ALA A 23 -9.71 2.26 -16.39
CA ALA A 23 -9.26 2.12 -14.99
C ALA A 23 -7.81 1.60 -14.99
N PRO A 24 -6.95 2.08 -14.07
CA PRO A 24 -5.59 1.54 -13.93
C PRO A 24 -5.65 0.02 -13.76
N ALA A 25 -4.76 -0.70 -14.43
CA ALA A 25 -4.73 -2.18 -14.41
C ALA A 25 -4.64 -2.76 -12.99
N ASP A 26 -4.12 -1.97 -12.03
CA ASP A 26 -3.90 -2.35 -10.63
C ASP A 26 -4.92 -1.70 -9.67
N ALA A 27 -6.04 -1.20 -10.17
CA ALA A 27 -7.10 -0.68 -9.31
C ALA A 27 -7.77 -1.81 -8.53
N PRO A 28 -8.15 -1.58 -7.24
CA PRO A 28 -8.84 -2.59 -6.45
C PRO A 28 -10.18 -2.96 -7.10
N ALA A 29 -10.44 -4.26 -7.20
CA ALA A 29 -11.69 -4.81 -7.73
C ALA A 29 -12.44 -5.56 -6.62
N TYR A 30 -13.76 -5.55 -6.68
CA TYR A 30 -14.60 -6.16 -5.65
C TYR A 30 -15.59 -7.16 -6.27
N THR A 31 -15.84 -8.22 -5.53
CA THR A 31 -16.89 -9.20 -5.87
C THR A 31 -18.27 -8.61 -5.60
N ALA A 32 -19.31 -9.28 -6.10
CA ALA A 32 -20.70 -8.89 -5.83
C ALA A 32 -21.06 -8.87 -4.33
N ASN A 33 -20.32 -9.62 -3.51
CA ASN A 33 -20.50 -9.69 -2.05
C ASN A 33 -19.66 -8.64 -1.29
N GLY A 34 -18.93 -7.78 -2.02
CA GLY A 34 -18.10 -6.74 -1.42
C GLY A 34 -16.72 -7.20 -0.92
N ASN A 35 -16.33 -8.45 -1.15
CA ASN A 35 -14.97 -8.90 -0.87
C ASN A 35 -14.00 -8.30 -1.91
N LEU A 36 -12.78 -8.03 -1.49
CA LEU A 36 -11.73 -7.57 -2.40
C LEU A 36 -11.19 -8.76 -3.21
N VAL A 37 -11.16 -8.63 -4.53
CA VAL A 37 -10.51 -9.61 -5.40
C VAL A 37 -9.00 -9.55 -5.17
N ALA A 38 -8.38 -10.71 -4.86
CA ALA A 38 -6.95 -10.77 -4.62
C ALA A 38 -6.16 -10.32 -5.85
N PRO A 39 -5.26 -9.31 -5.75
CA PRO A 39 -4.40 -8.92 -6.85
C PRO A 39 -3.41 -10.04 -7.17
N THR A 40 -3.51 -10.64 -8.35
CA THR A 40 -2.64 -11.78 -8.74
C THR A 40 -1.30 -11.34 -9.31
N ASN A 41 -1.18 -10.07 -9.74
CA ASN A 41 0.02 -9.49 -10.36
C ASN A 41 0.87 -8.64 -9.40
N TYR A 42 0.58 -8.67 -8.10
CA TYR A 42 1.29 -7.80 -7.13
C TYR A 42 2.82 -8.03 -7.09
N ARG A 43 3.30 -9.13 -7.63
CA ARG A 43 4.74 -9.39 -7.78
C ARG A 43 5.42 -8.46 -8.79
N GLU A 44 4.65 -7.80 -9.64
CA GLU A 44 5.10 -6.77 -10.58
C GLU A 44 5.02 -5.37 -9.98
N TRP A 45 4.46 -5.24 -8.77
CA TRP A 45 4.32 -3.98 -8.06
C TRP A 45 5.63 -3.52 -7.44
N ILE A 46 5.63 -2.30 -6.92
CA ILE A 46 6.82 -1.72 -6.30
C ILE A 46 7.00 -2.33 -4.90
N TYR A 47 8.13 -2.98 -4.71
CA TYR A 47 8.58 -3.43 -3.40
C TYR A 47 9.04 -2.23 -2.55
N LEU A 48 8.58 -2.15 -1.30
CA LEU A 48 8.89 -1.04 -0.39
C LEU A 48 9.87 -1.41 0.70
N THR A 49 9.68 -2.55 1.32
CA THR A 49 10.49 -3.01 2.46
C THR A 49 10.27 -4.48 2.76
N SER A 50 11.19 -5.04 3.54
CA SER A 50 11.04 -6.33 4.22
C SER A 50 11.34 -6.15 5.69
N GLY A 51 10.39 -6.45 6.57
CA GLY A 51 10.64 -6.62 7.99
C GLY A 51 11.08 -8.05 8.29
N VAL A 52 11.82 -8.24 9.38
CA VAL A 52 12.16 -9.57 9.92
C VAL A 52 11.77 -9.56 11.38
N ASP A 53 10.93 -10.51 11.78
CA ASP A 53 10.47 -10.67 13.16
C ASP A 53 9.92 -9.39 13.79
N MET A 54 9.25 -8.56 12.99
CA MET A 54 8.68 -7.32 13.49
C MET A 54 7.56 -7.63 14.49
N SER A 55 7.69 -7.09 15.71
CA SER A 55 6.71 -7.23 16.78
C SER A 55 6.40 -5.89 17.41
N TYR A 56 5.15 -5.71 17.80
CA TYR A 56 4.68 -4.54 18.56
C TYR A 56 4.73 -4.78 20.07
N THR A 57 5.24 -5.93 20.52
CA THR A 57 5.48 -6.26 21.92
C THR A 57 6.98 -6.28 22.20
N ALA A 58 7.40 -5.63 23.30
CA ALA A 58 8.80 -5.49 23.65
C ALA A 58 9.46 -6.80 24.18
N THR A 59 8.67 -7.83 24.44
CA THR A 59 9.14 -9.07 25.08
C THR A 59 8.71 -10.29 24.27
N GLY A 60 9.61 -11.26 24.16
CA GLY A 60 9.43 -12.55 23.50
C GLY A 60 10.42 -12.73 22.35
N GLU A 61 11.03 -13.91 22.28
CA GLU A 61 11.72 -14.36 21.08
C GLU A 61 10.65 -14.93 20.13
N ALA A 62 10.83 -14.72 18.83
CA ALA A 62 9.96 -15.34 17.85
C ALA A 62 10.20 -16.86 17.86
N ASP A 63 9.16 -17.64 18.13
CA ASP A 63 9.24 -19.10 18.02
C ASP A 63 9.53 -19.54 16.58
N HIS A 64 9.12 -18.72 15.62
CA HIS A 64 9.38 -18.90 14.19
C HIS A 64 9.73 -17.54 13.57
N HIS A 65 10.86 -17.48 12.88
CA HIS A 65 11.27 -16.29 12.14
C HIS A 65 10.39 -16.08 10.92
N MET A 66 9.98 -14.83 10.70
CA MET A 66 9.12 -14.45 9.58
C MET A 66 9.64 -13.20 8.86
N PHE A 67 9.30 -13.11 7.59
CA PHE A 67 9.53 -11.94 6.75
C PHE A 67 8.19 -11.31 6.38
N ASP A 68 8.12 -10.00 6.53
CA ASP A 68 6.99 -9.15 6.17
C ASP A 68 7.38 -8.31 4.95
N ASN A 69 6.95 -8.72 3.76
CA ASN A 69 7.26 -8.03 2.51
C ASN A 69 6.12 -7.09 2.13
N VAL A 70 6.43 -5.84 1.88
CA VAL A 70 5.41 -4.83 1.54
C VAL A 70 5.56 -4.40 0.08
N PHE A 71 4.45 -4.43 -0.65
CA PHE A 71 4.32 -3.97 -2.02
C PHE A 71 3.24 -2.91 -2.13
N VAL A 72 3.37 -2.02 -3.11
CA VAL A 72 2.35 -1.01 -3.45
C VAL A 72 2.16 -0.93 -4.95
N ASN A 73 0.93 -0.67 -5.40
CA ASN A 73 0.64 -0.53 -6.82
C ASN A 73 1.43 0.65 -7.44
N PRO A 74 1.97 0.48 -8.68
CA PRO A 74 2.96 1.38 -9.26
C PRO A 74 2.49 2.83 -9.42
N GLU A 75 1.22 3.06 -9.71
CA GLU A 75 0.69 4.41 -9.89
C GLU A 75 0.67 5.19 -8.57
N SER A 76 0.24 4.55 -7.50
CA SER A 76 0.26 5.14 -6.16
C SER A 76 1.65 5.46 -5.68
N TYR A 77 2.62 4.60 -5.96
CA TYR A 77 4.03 4.88 -5.68
C TYR A 77 4.52 6.14 -6.41
N ARG A 78 4.26 6.27 -7.73
CA ARG A 78 4.64 7.45 -8.50
C ARG A 78 4.00 8.73 -7.96
N THR A 79 2.72 8.66 -7.58
CA THR A 79 2.03 9.81 -6.97
C THR A 79 2.65 10.17 -5.63
N PHE A 80 2.99 9.19 -4.79
CA PHE A 80 3.66 9.45 -3.51
C PHE A 80 5.01 10.15 -3.69
N LEU A 81 5.83 9.73 -4.66
CA LEU A 81 7.10 10.42 -4.96
C LEU A 81 6.90 11.90 -5.30
N ALA A 82 5.82 12.23 -5.99
CA ALA A 82 5.50 13.59 -6.38
C ALA A 82 4.94 14.45 -5.23
N THR A 83 4.07 13.86 -4.40
CA THR A 83 3.22 14.58 -3.43
C THR A 83 3.58 14.32 -1.97
N GLY A 84 4.17 13.18 -1.64
CA GLY A 84 4.36 12.70 -0.26
C GLY A 84 3.09 12.12 0.38
N THR A 85 2.02 11.92 -0.38
CA THR A 85 0.75 11.37 0.10
C THR A 85 0.22 10.29 -0.84
N TRP A 86 -0.68 9.44 -0.32
CA TRP A 86 -1.28 8.35 -1.09
C TRP A 86 -2.57 8.79 -1.77
N PRO A 87 -2.72 8.58 -3.08
CA PRO A 87 -4.00 8.84 -3.78
C PRO A 87 -5.06 7.79 -3.45
N ASP A 88 -6.30 8.05 -3.83
CA ASP A 88 -7.32 7.00 -3.87
C ASP A 88 -6.91 5.88 -4.82
N LYS A 89 -7.41 4.66 -4.57
CA LYS A 89 -7.05 3.42 -5.23
C LYS A 89 -5.63 2.93 -4.92
N THR A 90 -4.95 3.55 -3.93
CA THR A 90 -3.74 2.97 -3.38
C THR A 90 -4.04 1.60 -2.78
N THR A 91 -3.25 0.61 -3.17
CA THR A 91 -3.36 -0.75 -2.65
C THR A 91 -1.98 -1.22 -2.19
N PHE A 92 -1.87 -1.57 -0.91
CA PHE A 92 -0.71 -2.27 -0.34
C PHE A 92 -1.00 -3.74 -0.21
N ILE A 93 0.03 -4.54 -0.36
CA ILE A 93 0.03 -5.94 0.04
C ILE A 93 1.18 -6.16 1.01
N LEU A 94 0.85 -6.62 2.20
CA LEU A 94 1.78 -7.23 3.13
C LEU A 94 1.76 -8.74 2.89
N GLU A 95 2.89 -9.31 2.48
CA GLU A 95 3.06 -10.74 2.27
C GLU A 95 3.93 -11.30 3.38
N ILE A 96 3.39 -12.26 4.13
CA ILE A 96 4.07 -12.91 5.26
C ILE A 96 4.65 -14.25 4.78
N ARG A 97 5.96 -14.45 4.99
CA ARG A 97 6.68 -15.70 4.68
C ARG A 97 7.48 -16.17 5.87
N GLY A 98 7.54 -17.48 6.06
CA GLY A 98 8.47 -18.07 7.01
C GLY A 98 9.92 -17.84 6.61
N ALA A 99 10.83 -17.96 7.58
CA ALA A 99 12.26 -17.92 7.36
C ALA A 99 12.83 -19.33 7.36
N GLU A 100 13.62 -19.64 6.34
CA GLU A 100 14.32 -20.93 6.22
C GLU A 100 15.72 -20.86 6.81
N SER A 101 16.15 -21.97 7.41
CA SER A 101 17.51 -22.16 7.89
C SER A 101 18.54 -22.05 6.76
N PRO A 102 19.82 -21.86 7.09
CA PRO A 102 20.88 -21.86 6.10
C PRO A 102 20.81 -23.05 5.16
N ILE A 103 20.83 -22.79 3.85
CA ILE A 103 20.76 -23.79 2.79
C ILE A 103 21.82 -23.53 1.73
N SER A 104 22.39 -24.59 1.15
CA SER A 104 23.40 -24.54 0.08
C SER A 104 24.66 -23.76 0.50
N ILE A 105 24.99 -22.67 -0.19
CA ILE A 105 26.16 -21.83 0.09
C ILE A 105 25.93 -20.87 1.27
N ASN A 106 24.67 -20.63 1.64
CA ASN A 106 24.33 -19.82 2.82
C ASN A 106 24.68 -20.61 4.09
N LYS A 107 25.58 -20.09 4.92
CA LYS A 107 26.03 -20.73 6.17
C LYS A 107 25.56 -19.98 7.41
N ARG A 108 24.90 -18.83 7.24
CA ARG A 108 24.40 -18.00 8.34
C ARG A 108 23.22 -17.13 7.87
N GLY A 109 22.28 -16.88 8.77
CA GLY A 109 21.09 -16.09 8.50
C GLY A 109 19.99 -16.92 7.83
N HIS A 110 18.98 -16.26 7.31
CA HIS A 110 17.78 -16.89 6.81
C HIS A 110 17.45 -16.40 5.40
N THR A 111 16.83 -17.28 4.62
CA THR A 111 16.13 -16.95 3.38
C THR A 111 14.64 -17.10 3.59
N GLN A 112 13.84 -16.51 2.74
CA GLN A 112 12.39 -16.66 2.81
C GLN A 112 11.95 -18.04 2.32
N SER A 113 10.97 -18.63 2.97
CA SER A 113 10.31 -19.84 2.51
C SER A 113 9.58 -19.64 1.18
N THR A 114 9.34 -20.70 0.45
CA THR A 114 8.53 -20.67 -0.76
C THR A 114 7.04 -20.49 -0.46
N GLU A 115 6.62 -20.86 0.75
CA GLU A 115 5.24 -20.76 1.19
C GLU A 115 4.88 -19.34 1.63
N ILE A 116 3.72 -18.85 1.19
CA ILE A 116 3.08 -17.65 1.71
C ILE A 116 2.21 -18.07 2.88
N MET A 117 2.51 -17.59 4.08
CA MET A 117 1.76 -17.92 5.30
C MET A 117 0.43 -17.15 5.37
N GLY A 118 0.42 -15.93 4.86
CA GLY A 118 -0.75 -15.06 4.81
C GLY A 118 -0.45 -13.75 4.09
N GLN A 119 -1.50 -13.01 3.81
CA GLN A 119 -1.38 -11.68 3.23
C GLN A 119 -2.41 -10.76 3.85
N GLU A 120 -2.04 -9.50 4.06
CA GLU A 120 -2.95 -8.43 4.40
C GLU A 120 -2.97 -7.41 3.28
N ILE A 121 -4.15 -6.90 2.93
CA ILE A 121 -4.30 -5.91 1.87
C ILE A 121 -4.92 -4.64 2.45
N HIS A 122 -4.28 -3.50 2.22
CA HIS A 122 -4.79 -2.21 2.63
C HIS A 122 -5.17 -1.41 1.39
N VAL A 123 -6.40 -0.94 1.33
CA VAL A 123 -6.92 -0.17 0.19
C VAL A 123 -7.38 1.18 0.66
N LYS A 124 -6.96 2.23 -0.04
CA LYS A 124 -7.52 3.58 0.10
C LYS A 124 -8.58 3.80 -0.97
N ASP A 125 -9.80 4.10 -0.56
CA ASP A 125 -10.90 4.43 -1.46
C ASP A 125 -11.77 5.55 -0.88
N ASN A 126 -12.11 6.54 -1.70
CA ASN A 126 -12.86 7.73 -1.27
C ASN A 126 -12.27 8.40 -0.01
N GLY A 127 -10.94 8.50 0.06
CA GLY A 127 -10.20 9.09 1.17
C GLY A 127 -10.14 8.25 2.45
N LYS A 128 -10.64 7.01 2.43
CA LYS A 128 -10.67 6.11 3.60
C LYS A 128 -9.85 4.85 3.36
N TRP A 129 -9.17 4.41 4.40
CA TRP A 129 -8.45 3.14 4.39
C TRP A 129 -9.37 2.01 4.87
N SER A 130 -9.24 0.87 4.22
CA SER A 130 -9.86 -0.40 4.59
C SER A 130 -8.82 -1.50 4.59
N PHE A 131 -8.92 -2.41 5.54
CA PHE A 131 -8.00 -3.52 5.74
C PHE A 131 -8.69 -4.83 5.43
N TYR A 132 -7.99 -5.72 4.75
CA TYR A 132 -8.51 -7.00 4.30
C TYR A 132 -7.55 -8.12 4.68
N ASP A 133 -8.08 -9.23 5.16
CA ASP A 133 -7.36 -10.47 5.39
C ASP A 133 -7.48 -11.38 4.16
N LEU A 134 -6.35 -11.84 3.65
CA LEU A 134 -6.27 -12.78 2.53
C LEU A 134 -5.52 -14.04 2.97
N PRO A 135 -6.24 -15.10 3.38
CA PRO A 135 -5.63 -16.37 3.69
C PRO A 135 -4.85 -16.94 2.51
N SER A 136 -3.78 -17.69 2.79
CA SER A 136 -2.95 -18.33 1.76
C SER A 136 -3.80 -19.12 0.76
N GLY A 137 -3.58 -18.86 -0.53
CA GLY A 137 -4.31 -19.52 -1.63
C GLY A 137 -5.74 -19.04 -1.88
N ALA A 138 -6.28 -18.12 -1.08
CA ALA A 138 -7.59 -17.53 -1.32
C ALA A 138 -7.57 -16.59 -2.54
N LYS A 139 -8.71 -16.48 -3.21
CA LYS A 139 -8.89 -15.58 -4.37
C LYS A 139 -9.58 -14.27 -4.00
N GLU A 140 -10.11 -14.18 -2.80
CA GLU A 140 -10.86 -13.05 -2.27
C GLU A 140 -10.42 -12.76 -0.86
N ALA A 141 -10.13 -11.49 -0.58
CA ALA A 141 -9.79 -11.01 0.74
C ALA A 141 -11.05 -10.48 1.43
N LYS A 142 -11.18 -10.78 2.72
CA LYS A 142 -12.31 -10.38 3.55
C LYS A 142 -12.01 -9.08 4.27
N LEU A 143 -12.97 -8.16 4.27
CA LEU A 143 -12.86 -6.93 5.04
C LEU A 143 -12.69 -7.25 6.53
N ILE A 144 -11.68 -6.65 7.14
CA ILE A 144 -11.53 -6.58 8.59
C ILE A 144 -12.37 -5.39 9.05
N PRO A 145 -13.50 -5.60 9.74
CA PRO A 145 -14.41 -4.50 10.06
C PRO A 145 -13.84 -3.61 11.17
N PRO A 146 -14.07 -2.26 11.12
CA PRO A 146 -13.82 -1.41 12.28
C PRO A 146 -14.74 -1.84 13.46
N PRO A 147 -14.30 -1.70 14.72
CA PRO A 147 -13.09 -1.04 15.22
C PRO A 147 -11.94 -2.02 15.54
N ALA A 148 -11.56 -2.90 14.63
CA ALA A 148 -10.41 -3.77 14.86
C ALA A 148 -9.15 -2.99 15.24
N THR A 149 -8.27 -3.58 16.04
CA THR A 149 -7.07 -2.94 16.60
C THR A 149 -6.12 -2.39 15.53
N CYS A 150 -6.09 -3.00 14.33
CA CYS A 150 -5.29 -2.52 13.22
C CYS A 150 -5.63 -1.07 12.83
N TYR A 151 -6.92 -0.69 12.81
CA TYR A 151 -7.31 0.70 12.50
C TYR A 151 -6.76 1.69 13.52
N THR A 152 -6.92 1.39 14.81
CA THR A 152 -6.43 2.26 15.89
C THR A 152 -4.91 2.37 15.89
N CYS A 153 -4.20 1.25 15.70
CA CYS A 153 -2.75 1.23 15.65
C CYS A 153 -2.22 2.08 14.48
N HIS A 154 -2.78 1.89 13.29
CA HIS A 154 -2.42 2.67 12.10
C HIS A 154 -2.72 4.17 12.27
N GLU A 155 -3.84 4.54 12.90
CA GLU A 155 -4.17 5.93 13.18
C GLU A 155 -3.19 6.58 14.16
N GLN A 156 -2.78 5.85 15.19
CA GLN A 156 -1.96 6.39 16.28
C GLN A 156 -0.46 6.44 15.96
N HIS A 157 0.06 5.52 15.15
CA HIS A 157 1.50 5.33 14.98
C HIS A 157 2.02 5.53 13.55
N ALA A 158 1.14 5.62 12.55
CA ALA A 158 1.56 5.70 11.18
C ALA A 158 2.16 7.06 10.81
N ALA A 159 3.27 7.03 10.07
CA ALA A 159 3.98 8.25 9.67
C ALA A 159 3.26 9.10 8.63
N VAL A 160 2.51 8.50 7.71
CA VAL A 160 1.79 9.24 6.66
C VAL A 160 0.44 8.58 6.40
N ASP A 161 -0.63 9.36 6.55
CA ASP A 161 -1.97 8.96 6.06
C ASP A 161 -2.35 7.53 6.48
N THR A 162 -2.20 7.23 7.77
CA THR A 162 -2.44 5.91 8.38
C THR A 162 -1.62 4.75 7.78
N THR A 163 -0.45 5.04 7.18
CA THR A 163 0.48 4.03 6.67
C THR A 163 1.86 4.15 7.32
N PHE A 164 2.51 3.01 7.56
CA PHE A 164 3.81 2.94 8.25
C PHE A 164 4.98 3.31 7.34
N VAL A 165 4.91 4.49 6.71
CA VAL A 165 5.99 5.00 5.84
C VAL A 165 7.33 5.09 6.57
N GLN A 166 7.34 5.17 7.90
CA GLN A 166 8.57 5.11 8.70
C GLN A 166 9.39 3.84 8.48
N PHE A 167 8.76 2.75 8.02
CA PHE A 167 9.43 1.49 7.68
C PHE A 167 9.79 1.38 6.19
N TYR A 168 9.49 2.40 5.38
CA TYR A 168 9.79 2.42 3.95
C TYR A 168 10.99 3.34 3.68
N PRO A 169 12.23 2.80 3.64
CA PRO A 169 13.45 3.60 3.67
C PRO A 169 13.58 4.55 2.48
N THR A 170 12.98 4.23 1.34
CA THR A 170 13.01 5.08 0.15
C THR A 170 11.94 6.19 0.17
N LEU A 171 10.86 6.03 0.93
CA LEU A 171 9.72 6.94 0.96
C LEU A 171 9.72 7.90 2.16
N LEU A 172 10.27 7.48 3.29
CA LEU A 172 10.35 8.35 4.47
C LEU A 172 11.08 9.69 4.20
N PRO A 173 12.21 9.74 3.46
CA PRO A 173 12.83 11.01 3.08
C PRO A 173 11.92 11.89 2.21
N ILE A 174 11.12 11.30 1.34
CA ILE A 174 10.14 12.03 0.52
C ILE A 174 9.08 12.67 1.40
N ALA A 175 8.45 11.89 2.31
CA ALA A 175 7.45 12.40 3.25
C ALA A 175 8.02 13.56 4.09
N LYS A 176 9.25 13.44 4.58
CA LYS A 176 9.94 14.52 5.31
C LYS A 176 10.08 15.76 4.44
N SER A 177 10.58 15.65 3.20
CA SER A 177 10.80 16.77 2.29
C SER A 177 9.50 17.48 1.87
N LYS A 178 8.38 16.73 1.83
CA LYS A 178 7.04 17.23 1.49
C LYS A 178 6.23 17.72 2.70
N ASN A 179 6.77 17.57 3.92
CA ASN A 179 6.08 17.92 5.17
C ASN A 179 4.74 17.20 5.35
N THR A 180 4.68 15.92 5.00
CA THR A 180 3.45 15.11 5.06
C THR A 180 3.41 14.13 6.24
N LEU A 181 4.40 14.19 7.14
CA LEU A 181 4.40 13.37 8.35
C LEU A 181 3.21 13.69 9.25
N SER A 182 2.57 12.66 9.80
CA SER A 182 1.43 12.81 10.68
C SER A 182 1.82 13.45 12.02
N PRO A 183 0.92 14.25 12.62
CA PRO A 183 1.16 14.80 13.96
C PRO A 183 1.39 13.72 15.03
N ALA A 184 0.71 12.58 14.91
CA ALA A 184 0.86 11.46 15.83
C ALA A 184 2.28 10.89 15.79
N PHE A 185 2.79 10.60 14.60
CA PHE A 185 4.16 10.12 14.42
C PHE A 185 5.21 11.17 14.86
N LEU A 186 5.02 12.45 14.51
CA LEU A 186 5.92 13.50 14.95
C LEU A 186 6.00 13.62 16.47
N LYS A 187 4.89 13.45 17.16
CA LYS A 187 4.83 13.41 18.63
C LYS A 187 5.57 12.18 19.17
N GLU A 188 5.33 11.00 18.58
CA GLU A 188 5.97 9.75 19.01
C GLU A 188 7.50 9.84 18.93
N ILE A 189 8.06 10.34 17.82
CA ILE A 189 9.53 10.45 17.67
C ILE A 189 10.16 11.61 18.45
N ALA A 190 9.36 12.57 18.93
CA ALA A 190 9.83 13.65 19.80
C ALA A 190 9.91 13.21 21.27
N GLU A 191 9.16 12.18 21.67
CA GLU A 191 9.25 11.60 22.99
C GLU A 191 10.44 10.63 23.03
N PRO A 192 11.39 10.78 23.99
CA PRO A 192 12.46 9.80 24.12
C PRO A 192 11.85 8.42 24.42
N ALA A 193 12.33 7.39 23.69
CA ALA A 193 11.89 6.02 23.89
C ALA A 193 12.00 5.65 25.37
N LYS A 194 10.88 5.45 26.04
CA LYS A 194 10.82 5.13 27.48
C LYS A 194 11.52 3.81 27.82
N ASP A 195 11.81 2.98 26.82
CA ASP A 195 12.37 1.63 26.95
C ASP A 195 13.80 1.47 26.41
N ALA A 196 14.49 2.56 26.01
CA ALA A 196 15.87 2.48 25.50
C ALA A 196 16.95 2.44 26.60
N VAL A 197 16.59 2.32 27.87
CA VAL A 197 17.53 2.26 29.00
C VAL A 197 17.46 0.88 29.66
N ALA A 198 17.82 -0.16 28.94
CA ALA A 198 18.24 -1.44 29.51
C ALA A 198 19.08 -2.20 28.48
N LYS A 199 20.33 -1.80 28.37
CA LYS A 199 21.43 -2.64 27.86
C LYS A 199 22.62 -2.47 28.77
#